data_44d8da395332dc327b663ec46d529fc1
#
_entry.id   44d8da395332dc327b663ec46d529fc1
#
_cell.length_a   1.000
_cell.length_b   1.000
_cell.length_c   1.000
_cell.angle_alpha   90.00
_cell.angle_beta   90.00
_cell.angle_gamma   90.00
#
_symmetry.space_group_name_H-M   'P 1'
#
loop_
_entity.id
_entity.type
_entity.pdbx_description
1 polymer ?
#
loop_
_entity_poly.entity_id
_entity_poly.type
_entity_poly.pdbx_seq_one_letter_code
_entity_poly.pdbx_strand_id
1 'polypeptide(L)'
;MRQKITIFVVTDQDSPALLKCGIVLYILIMKSRKRSFQKNVLNHCYQRTADGGVIFYSNLDYLVWFTIVCATARKRKVRILAMCPMPDHTHFSIEAASSSELAAFMRDYSSLFVLEHNKICHRKGPLFDTPFGSAPKYSDKMVRTNLIYVWNNPPERKLIGKSEDYRWTFLAYAVSDHPFSKKLVVRNSRWPVQKAVKEIMTQFNAGRHLPYALLKRLYEPLTADEKQQLTDFIISTYNVIDYNAALKYFNSYEDLLLAVHSTTGSEHDIKESFVGKTDKDYSAMVRILLRELQPKDIHDILALPQEEKYELFLLLRRLTYAKTEQIAKFLHLAVKRN
;
A
#
# COMPACT_ATOMS: atom_id res chain seq x y z
N MET A 1 -1.87 -5.02 31.83
CA MET A 1 -2.20 -5.74 30.56
C MET A 1 -3.72 -5.82 30.44
N ARG A 2 -4.35 -5.02 29.61
CA ARG A 2 -5.80 -5.14 29.36
C ARG A 2 -6.00 -5.96 28.07
N GLN A 3 -6.55 -7.16 28.21
CA GLN A 3 -7.02 -7.98 27.09
C GLN A 3 -8.32 -7.37 26.58
N LYS A 4 -8.39 -7.06 25.28
CA LYS A 4 -9.67 -6.71 24.63
C LYS A 4 -10.38 -8.02 24.29
N ILE A 5 -11.53 -8.25 24.90
CA ILE A 5 -12.44 -9.35 24.59
C ILE A 5 -13.51 -8.77 23.65
N THR A 6 -13.59 -9.27 22.43
CA THR A 6 -14.70 -8.95 21.51
C THR A 6 -15.63 -10.16 21.50
N ILE A 7 -16.87 -9.96 21.92
CA ILE A 7 -17.90 -10.99 21.98
C ILE A 7 -18.76 -10.86 20.71
N PHE A 8 -18.81 -11.90 19.90
CA PHE A 8 -19.78 -12.02 18.81
C PHE A 8 -20.88 -13.00 19.25
N VAL A 9 -22.11 -12.54 19.25
CA VAL A 9 -23.29 -13.39 19.44
C VAL A 9 -23.83 -13.77 18.07
N VAL A 10 -23.74 -15.04 17.71
CA VAL A 10 -24.38 -15.59 16.51
C VAL A 10 -25.66 -16.25 16.95
N THR A 11 -26.80 -15.67 16.60
CA THR A 11 -28.12 -16.32 16.77
C THR A 11 -28.41 -17.11 15.49
N ASP A 12 -28.50 -18.42 15.62
CA ASP A 12 -28.94 -19.31 14.53
C ASP A 12 -30.48 -19.30 14.49
N GLN A 13 -31.07 -18.74 13.44
CA GLN A 13 -32.52 -18.58 13.30
C GLN A 13 -33.18 -19.63 12.39
N ASP A 14 -32.46 -20.65 11.92
CA ASP A 14 -33.05 -21.67 11.04
C ASP A 14 -32.84 -23.10 11.54
N SER A 15 -33.57 -23.48 12.60
CA SER A 15 -33.88 -24.90 12.83
C SER A 15 -35.09 -25.04 13.77
N PRO A 16 -36.20 -25.70 13.33
CA PRO A 16 -37.30 -26.01 14.22
C PRO A 16 -37.08 -27.41 14.82
N ALA A 17 -36.60 -27.49 16.02
CA ALA A 17 -36.96 -28.48 17.07
C ALA A 17 -35.93 -28.55 18.20
N LEU A 18 -36.48 -28.38 19.38
CA LEU A 18 -35.92 -28.76 20.70
C LEU A 18 -34.89 -27.83 21.35
N LEU A 19 -35.47 -27.00 22.19
CA LEU A 19 -34.90 -26.41 23.41
C LEU A 19 -33.75 -27.22 24.04
N LYS A 20 -32.56 -26.70 23.95
CA LYS A 20 -31.60 -26.58 25.05
C LYS A 20 -30.67 -25.46 24.74
N CYS A 21 -30.80 -24.35 25.45
CA CYS A 21 -29.96 -23.17 25.35
C CYS A 21 -28.51 -23.53 25.74
N GLY A 22 -27.71 -23.84 24.78
CA GLY A 22 -26.27 -23.96 24.94
C GLY A 22 -25.60 -22.80 24.18
N ILE A 23 -25.32 -21.71 24.91
CA ILE A 23 -24.46 -20.64 24.36
C ILE A 23 -23.07 -21.21 24.20
N VAL A 24 -22.67 -21.55 22.99
CA VAL A 24 -21.28 -21.91 22.71
C VAL A 24 -20.50 -20.61 22.56
N LEU A 25 -19.83 -20.20 23.61
CA LEU A 25 -18.96 -19.02 23.62
C LEU A 25 -17.62 -19.39 22.94
N TYR A 26 -17.48 -19.09 21.66
CA TYR A 26 -16.18 -19.17 21.00
C TYR A 26 -15.33 -17.95 21.40
N ILE A 27 -14.47 -18.11 22.39
CA ILE A 27 -13.43 -17.13 22.71
C ILE A 27 -12.29 -17.33 21.74
N LEU A 28 -12.29 -16.57 20.65
CA LEU A 28 -11.12 -16.42 19.78
C LEU A 28 -10.09 -15.58 20.53
N ILE A 29 -9.18 -16.22 21.25
CA ILE A 29 -8.00 -15.57 21.82
C ILE A 29 -7.07 -15.25 20.64
N MET A 30 -7.24 -14.08 20.04
CA MET A 30 -6.25 -13.55 19.13
C MET A 30 -4.99 -13.24 19.94
N LYS A 31 -4.01 -14.15 19.91
CA LYS A 31 -2.66 -13.87 20.40
C LYS A 31 -2.12 -12.70 19.59
N SER A 32 -2.20 -11.47 20.12
CA SER A 32 -1.48 -10.34 19.54
C SER A 32 0.02 -10.70 19.58
N ARG A 33 0.64 -10.90 18.42
CA ARG A 33 2.10 -11.07 18.36
C ARG A 33 2.72 -9.83 19.02
N LYS A 34 3.55 -10.05 20.04
CA LYS A 34 4.32 -8.97 20.67
C LYS A 34 5.11 -8.29 19.56
N ARG A 35 4.89 -6.98 19.39
CA ARG A 35 5.75 -6.17 18.53
C ARG A 35 7.16 -6.22 19.08
N SER A 36 8.11 -6.54 18.21
CA SER A 36 9.52 -6.47 18.53
C SER A 36 10.07 -5.19 17.93
N PHE A 37 10.80 -4.42 18.73
CA PHE A 37 11.50 -3.20 18.34
C PHE A 37 12.88 -3.21 18.95
N GLN A 38 13.86 -2.77 18.18
CA GLN A 38 15.21 -2.50 18.66
C GLN A 38 15.62 -1.10 18.21
N LYS A 39 16.18 -0.33 19.16
CA LYS A 39 16.74 0.98 18.91
C LYS A 39 18.00 0.87 18.03
N ASN A 40 18.19 1.81 17.12
CA ASN A 40 19.36 1.93 16.25
C ASN A 40 19.65 0.71 15.37
N VAL A 41 18.64 -0.09 15.08
CA VAL A 41 18.69 -1.13 14.06
C VAL A 41 17.51 -0.95 13.09
N LEU A 42 17.64 -1.54 11.90
CA LEU A 42 16.54 -1.57 10.96
C LEU A 42 15.39 -2.41 11.50
N ASN A 43 14.18 -1.88 11.44
CA ASN A 43 12.96 -2.59 11.75
C ASN A 43 12.15 -2.79 10.47
N HIS A 44 11.83 -4.03 10.13
CA HIS A 44 10.86 -4.33 9.10
C HIS A 44 9.47 -4.09 9.66
N CYS A 45 8.75 -3.11 9.11
CA CYS A 45 7.37 -2.81 9.48
C CYS A 45 6.44 -3.15 8.35
N TYR A 46 5.27 -3.73 8.69
CA TYR A 46 4.24 -4.02 7.70
C TYR A 46 2.85 -3.75 8.25
N GLN A 47 1.92 -3.43 7.36
CA GLN A 47 0.54 -3.15 7.71
C GLN A 47 -0.40 -3.66 6.63
N ARG A 48 -1.39 -4.46 7.03
CA ARG A 48 -2.40 -5.06 6.14
C ARG A 48 -3.74 -4.36 6.32
N THR A 49 -4.58 -4.48 5.30
CA THR A 49 -5.98 -4.05 5.41
C THR A 49 -6.76 -4.95 6.35
N ALA A 50 -7.72 -4.37 7.08
CA ALA A 50 -8.50 -5.06 8.10
C ALA A 50 -9.38 -6.18 7.52
N ASP A 51 -9.90 -5.98 6.32
CA ASP A 51 -10.75 -6.93 5.58
C ASP A 51 -9.96 -7.70 4.50
N GLY A 52 -8.66 -7.42 4.37
CA GLY A 52 -7.81 -7.94 3.29
C GLY A 52 -8.14 -7.35 1.92
N GLY A 53 -8.97 -6.30 1.85
CA GLY A 53 -9.36 -5.64 0.62
C GLY A 53 -8.23 -4.85 -0.02
N VAL A 54 -8.35 -4.61 -1.33
CA VAL A 54 -7.44 -3.75 -2.09
C VAL A 54 -7.63 -2.30 -1.68
N ILE A 55 -6.55 -1.53 -1.60
CA ILE A 55 -6.55 -0.11 -1.22
C ILE A 55 -5.89 0.80 -2.26
N PHE A 56 -5.19 0.22 -3.23
CA PHE A 56 -4.54 0.96 -4.30
C PHE A 56 -5.12 0.55 -5.65
N TYR A 57 -6.00 1.38 -6.20
CA TYR A 57 -6.71 1.16 -7.48
C TYR A 57 -6.11 2.00 -8.61
N SER A 58 -5.47 3.12 -8.28
CA SER A 58 -4.96 4.11 -9.22
C SER A 58 -3.60 4.67 -8.79
N ASN A 59 -2.89 5.31 -9.72
CA ASN A 59 -1.66 6.02 -9.40
C ASN A 59 -1.87 7.13 -8.36
N LEU A 60 -3.07 7.70 -8.25
CA LEU A 60 -3.37 8.73 -7.26
C LEU A 60 -3.36 8.16 -5.85
N ASP A 61 -3.83 6.91 -5.64
CA ASP A 61 -3.79 6.26 -4.33
C ASP A 61 -2.36 6.13 -3.82
N TYR A 62 -1.49 5.64 -4.70
CA TYR A 62 -0.07 5.52 -4.38
C TYR A 62 0.58 6.87 -4.10
N LEU A 63 0.25 7.92 -4.86
CA LEU A 63 0.81 9.27 -4.65
C LEU A 63 0.31 9.90 -3.34
N VAL A 64 -0.98 9.77 -3.02
CA VAL A 64 -1.53 10.24 -1.75
C VAL A 64 -0.83 9.53 -0.59
N TRP A 65 -0.77 8.19 -0.63
CA TRP A 65 -0.07 7.40 0.38
C TRP A 65 1.40 7.80 0.49
N PHE A 66 2.11 7.87 -0.62
CA PHE A 66 3.54 8.20 -0.67
C PHE A 66 3.83 9.57 -0.06
N THR A 67 3.07 10.60 -0.46
CA THR A 67 3.30 11.96 0.04
C THR A 67 2.95 12.09 1.52
N ILE A 68 1.94 11.34 2.02
CA ILE A 68 1.63 11.24 3.45
C ILE A 68 2.79 10.58 4.20
N VAL A 69 3.29 9.44 3.74
CA VAL A 69 4.43 8.74 4.35
C VAL A 69 5.64 9.66 4.43
N CYS A 70 6.00 10.30 3.31
CA CYS A 70 7.18 11.17 3.24
C CYS A 70 7.05 12.42 4.15
N ALA A 71 5.90 13.09 4.14
CA ALA A 71 5.66 14.24 5.01
C ALA A 71 5.69 13.84 6.50
N THR A 72 5.12 12.68 6.84
CA THR A 72 5.12 12.16 8.20
C THR A 72 6.52 11.73 8.65
N ALA A 73 7.29 11.09 7.77
CA ALA A 73 8.67 10.65 8.06
C ALA A 73 9.57 11.85 8.40
N ARG A 74 9.49 12.95 7.63
CA ARG A 74 10.21 14.20 7.93
C ARG A 74 9.84 14.78 9.29
N LYS A 75 8.54 14.79 9.61
CA LYS A 75 8.04 15.31 10.89
C LYS A 75 8.49 14.46 12.09
N ARG A 76 8.48 13.12 11.93
CA ARG A 76 8.83 12.15 12.99
C ARG A 76 10.30 11.78 13.02
N LYS A 77 11.10 12.30 12.08
CA LYS A 77 12.55 12.05 12.00
C LYS A 77 12.90 10.55 11.98
N VAL A 78 12.05 9.73 11.34
CA VAL A 78 12.36 8.34 11.04
C VAL A 78 13.16 8.27 9.75
N ARG A 79 14.06 7.30 9.65
CA ARG A 79 14.86 7.04 8.46
C ARG A 79 14.32 5.83 7.73
N ILE A 80 13.91 6.02 6.49
CA ILE A 80 13.37 4.95 5.64
C ILE A 80 14.46 4.53 4.66
N LEU A 81 14.79 3.24 4.63
CA LEU A 81 15.76 2.67 3.69
C LEU A 81 15.07 2.02 2.50
N ALA A 82 13.89 1.44 2.69
CA ALA A 82 13.05 0.90 1.62
C ALA A 82 11.58 0.98 2.03
N MET A 83 10.70 1.10 1.04
CA MET A 83 9.26 0.95 1.22
C MET A 83 8.62 0.41 -0.06
N CYS A 84 7.54 -0.34 0.10
CA CYS A 84 6.78 -0.90 -1.02
C CYS A 84 5.30 -1.03 -0.64
N PRO A 85 4.42 -0.19 -1.17
CA PRO A 85 2.98 -0.41 -1.11
C PRO A 85 2.59 -1.48 -2.14
N MET A 86 1.91 -2.51 -1.65
CA MET A 86 1.27 -3.57 -2.41
C MET A 86 -0.24 -3.34 -2.47
N PRO A 87 -0.99 -3.97 -3.37
CA PRO A 87 -2.42 -3.69 -3.52
C PRO A 87 -3.24 -3.69 -2.23
N ASP A 88 -2.93 -4.56 -1.27
CA ASP A 88 -3.68 -4.77 -0.03
C ASP A 88 -2.86 -4.62 1.27
N HIS A 89 -1.60 -4.19 1.17
CA HIS A 89 -0.70 -4.02 2.32
C HIS A 89 0.50 -3.13 2.00
N THR A 90 1.27 -2.79 3.02
CA THR A 90 2.48 -1.96 2.87
C THR A 90 3.64 -2.52 3.66
N HIS A 91 4.86 -2.38 3.10
CA HIS A 91 6.13 -2.76 3.72
C HIS A 91 7.04 -1.55 3.87
N PHE A 92 7.81 -1.56 4.96
CA PHE A 92 8.84 -0.56 5.25
C PHE A 92 10.07 -1.20 5.87
N SER A 93 11.24 -0.69 5.52
CA SER A 93 12.51 -0.89 6.21
C SER A 93 12.86 0.44 6.88
N ILE A 94 12.70 0.53 8.21
CA ILE A 94 12.76 1.80 8.98
C ILE A 94 13.74 1.70 10.14
N GLU A 95 14.54 2.73 10.30
CA GLU A 95 15.28 3.02 11.53
C GLU A 95 14.57 4.15 12.31
N ALA A 96 14.44 3.98 13.62
CA ALA A 96 13.84 4.96 14.50
C ALA A 96 14.61 5.06 15.81
N ALA A 97 14.62 6.24 16.41
CA ALA A 97 15.34 6.49 17.67
C ALA A 97 14.69 5.80 18.87
N SER A 98 13.38 5.50 18.80
CA SER A 98 12.64 4.82 19.86
C SER A 98 11.40 4.09 19.32
N SER A 99 10.89 3.15 20.10
CA SER A 99 9.63 2.47 19.79
C SER A 99 8.44 3.43 19.76
N SER A 100 8.47 4.50 20.55
CA SER A 100 7.44 5.54 20.55
C SER A 100 7.45 6.37 19.28
N GLU A 101 8.63 6.73 18.74
CA GLU A 101 8.74 7.43 17.46
C GLU A 101 8.28 6.56 16.29
N LEU A 102 8.68 5.28 16.28
CA LEU A 102 8.19 4.33 15.27
C LEU A 102 6.66 4.19 15.34
N ALA A 103 6.12 4.00 16.55
CA ALA A 103 4.68 3.88 16.73
C ALA A 103 3.93 5.17 16.36
N ALA A 104 4.51 6.35 16.66
CA ALA A 104 3.95 7.64 16.27
C ALA A 104 3.95 7.83 14.75
N PHE A 105 5.03 7.46 14.07
CA PHE A 105 5.10 7.48 12.60
C PHE A 105 4.02 6.58 11.99
N MET A 106 3.97 5.31 12.42
CA MET A 106 3.01 4.33 11.87
C MET A 106 1.56 4.75 12.12
N ARG A 107 1.25 5.29 13.29
CA ARG A 107 -0.09 5.83 13.61
C ARG A 107 -0.44 7.04 12.75
N ASP A 108 0.47 8.01 12.65
CA ASP A 108 0.17 9.29 12.02
C ASP A 108 -0.03 9.13 10.51
N TYR A 109 0.87 8.39 9.80
CA TYR A 109 0.69 8.19 8.37
C TYR A 109 -0.56 7.35 8.08
N SER A 110 -0.81 6.27 8.86
CA SER A 110 -1.97 5.43 8.61
C SER A 110 -3.29 6.15 8.90
N SER A 111 -3.36 6.97 9.96
CA SER A 111 -4.54 7.77 10.26
C SER A 111 -4.85 8.79 9.16
N LEU A 112 -3.83 9.50 8.66
CA LEU A 112 -4.00 10.45 7.56
C LEU A 112 -4.45 9.73 6.27
N PHE A 113 -3.83 8.60 5.93
CA PHE A 113 -4.22 7.86 4.73
C PHE A 113 -5.63 7.28 4.85
N VAL A 114 -6.02 6.76 6.03
CA VAL A 114 -7.39 6.30 6.28
C VAL A 114 -8.41 7.43 6.08
N LEU A 115 -8.13 8.63 6.57
CA LEU A 115 -9.01 9.79 6.38
C LEU A 115 -9.17 10.13 4.89
N GLU A 116 -8.08 10.23 4.14
CA GLU A 116 -8.09 10.52 2.70
C GLU A 116 -8.81 9.40 1.92
N HIS A 117 -8.48 8.13 2.18
CA HIS A 117 -9.07 6.98 1.51
C HIS A 117 -10.57 6.85 1.82
N ASN A 118 -10.98 6.98 3.09
CA ASN A 118 -12.38 6.90 3.48
C ASN A 118 -13.20 8.03 2.83
N LYS A 119 -12.62 9.22 2.70
CA LYS A 119 -13.28 10.36 2.04
C LYS A 119 -13.53 10.08 0.55
N ILE A 120 -12.54 9.56 -0.18
CA ILE A 120 -12.67 9.30 -1.62
C ILE A 120 -13.58 8.09 -1.92
N CYS A 121 -13.55 7.07 -1.05
CA CYS A 121 -14.36 5.85 -1.21
C CYS A 121 -15.74 5.96 -0.54
N HIS A 122 -16.13 7.12 -0.01
CA HIS A 122 -17.39 7.35 0.71
C HIS A 122 -17.65 6.32 1.84
N ARG A 123 -16.58 5.85 2.50
CA ARG A 123 -16.65 4.83 3.55
C ARG A 123 -16.32 5.39 4.93
N LYS A 124 -16.61 4.59 5.98
CA LYS A 124 -16.28 4.88 7.39
C LYS A 124 -15.57 3.68 8.01
N GLY A 125 -14.87 3.93 9.11
CA GLY A 125 -14.22 2.89 9.91
C GLY A 125 -12.75 2.65 9.54
N PRO A 126 -12.13 1.64 10.17
CA PRO A 126 -10.72 1.34 9.99
C PRO A 126 -10.46 0.80 8.58
N LEU A 127 -9.29 1.11 8.04
CA LEU A 127 -8.79 0.57 6.78
C LEU A 127 -7.76 -0.51 7.03
N PHE A 128 -6.91 -0.29 8.01
CA PHE A 128 -5.83 -1.21 8.34
C PHE A 128 -6.17 -2.09 9.53
N ASP A 129 -5.69 -3.33 9.48
CA ASP A 129 -5.68 -4.22 10.63
C ASP A 129 -4.76 -3.66 11.72
N THR A 130 -5.09 -3.92 12.96
CA THR A 130 -4.37 -3.39 14.11
C THR A 130 -3.65 -4.49 14.84
N PRO A 131 -2.54 -4.18 15.42
CA PRO A 131 -1.57 -3.13 15.15
C PRO A 131 -0.62 -3.53 14.00
N PHE A 132 0.17 -2.57 13.47
CA PHE A 132 1.22 -2.91 12.50
C PHE A 132 2.18 -3.97 13.07
N GLY A 133 2.73 -4.82 12.20
CA GLY A 133 3.80 -5.75 12.58
C GLY A 133 5.16 -5.10 12.51
N SER A 134 6.09 -5.49 13.39
CA SER A 134 7.50 -5.08 13.29
C SER A 134 8.45 -6.20 13.72
N ALA A 135 9.58 -6.31 13.02
CA ALA A 135 10.65 -7.28 13.27
C ALA A 135 12.02 -6.59 13.09
N PRO A 136 12.82 -6.44 14.16
CA PRO A 136 14.14 -5.84 14.07
C PRO A 136 15.14 -6.76 13.34
N LYS A 137 16.12 -6.15 12.67
CA LYS A 137 17.17 -6.81 11.90
C LYS A 137 18.51 -6.53 12.57
N TYR A 138 19.10 -7.56 13.17
CA TYR A 138 20.24 -7.43 14.09
C TYR A 138 21.62 -7.53 13.41
N SER A 139 21.70 -7.92 12.15
CA SER A 139 22.95 -8.06 11.41
C SER A 139 22.83 -7.52 10.01
N ASP A 140 23.96 -7.17 9.40
CA ASP A 140 24.03 -6.69 8.01
C ASP A 140 23.40 -7.70 7.04
N LYS A 141 23.59 -9.00 7.26
CA LYS A 141 22.93 -10.05 6.48
C LYS A 141 21.40 -9.94 6.57
N MET A 142 20.87 -9.77 7.79
CA MET A 142 19.41 -9.63 7.99
C MET A 142 18.88 -8.33 7.37
N VAL A 143 19.64 -7.23 7.45
CA VAL A 143 19.27 -5.96 6.80
C VAL A 143 19.27 -6.13 5.29
N ARG A 144 20.35 -6.68 4.70
CA ARG A 144 20.44 -6.95 3.26
C ARG A 144 19.27 -7.81 2.77
N THR A 145 18.98 -8.92 3.44
CA THR A 145 17.87 -9.81 3.11
C THR A 145 16.52 -9.08 3.19
N ASN A 146 16.34 -8.22 4.20
CA ASN A 146 15.10 -7.46 4.34
C ASN A 146 14.91 -6.40 3.25
N LEU A 147 15.95 -5.68 2.87
CA LEU A 147 15.91 -4.72 1.76
C LEU A 147 15.54 -5.42 0.44
N ILE A 148 16.19 -6.56 0.15
CA ILE A 148 15.87 -7.39 -1.02
C ILE A 148 14.40 -7.82 -0.97
N TYR A 149 13.93 -8.34 0.16
CA TYR A 149 12.54 -8.76 0.33
C TYR A 149 11.55 -7.63 0.04
N VAL A 150 11.75 -6.44 0.63
CA VAL A 150 10.82 -5.31 0.42
C VAL A 150 10.76 -4.92 -1.04
N TRP A 151 11.89 -4.88 -1.74
CA TRP A 151 11.91 -4.51 -3.15
C TRP A 151 11.46 -5.65 -4.10
N ASN A 152 11.64 -6.92 -3.71
CA ASN A 152 11.24 -8.06 -4.54
C ASN A 152 9.76 -8.45 -4.39
N ASN A 153 9.00 -7.82 -3.50
CA ASN A 153 7.58 -8.10 -3.30
C ASN A 153 6.76 -8.07 -4.60
N PRO A 154 6.85 -7.02 -5.47
CA PRO A 154 6.05 -6.97 -6.69
C PRO A 154 6.38 -8.07 -7.70
N PRO A 155 7.65 -8.44 -8.00
CA PRO A 155 7.98 -9.61 -8.81
C PRO A 155 7.48 -10.94 -8.21
N GLU A 156 7.64 -11.18 -6.91
CA GLU A 156 7.13 -12.38 -6.25
C GLU A 156 5.61 -12.51 -6.36
N ARG A 157 4.90 -11.38 -6.28
CA ARG A 157 3.45 -11.30 -6.50
C ARG A 157 3.05 -11.26 -7.98
N LYS A 158 4.00 -11.37 -8.89
CA LYS A 158 3.80 -11.35 -10.34
C LYS A 158 3.08 -10.09 -10.85
N LEU A 159 3.24 -8.98 -10.15
CA LEU A 159 2.76 -7.67 -10.59
C LEU A 159 3.57 -7.17 -11.78
N ILE A 160 4.86 -7.43 -11.77
CA ILE A 160 5.85 -6.99 -12.75
C ILE A 160 6.96 -8.04 -12.87
N GLY A 161 7.78 -7.96 -13.91
CA GLY A 161 8.92 -8.86 -14.10
C GLY A 161 10.15 -8.48 -13.26
N LYS A 162 10.41 -7.18 -13.10
CA LYS A 162 11.56 -6.64 -12.37
C LYS A 162 11.12 -5.54 -11.42
N SER A 163 11.77 -5.46 -10.25
CA SER A 163 11.45 -4.48 -9.21
C SER A 163 11.59 -3.03 -9.64
N GLU A 164 12.66 -2.72 -10.39
CA GLU A 164 12.94 -1.38 -10.88
C GLU A 164 11.93 -0.90 -11.93
N ASP A 165 11.22 -1.82 -12.60
CA ASP A 165 10.15 -1.50 -13.55
C ASP A 165 8.83 -1.16 -12.84
N TYR A 166 8.71 -1.44 -11.53
CA TYR A 166 7.55 -1.09 -10.74
C TYR A 166 7.80 0.21 -9.98
N ARG A 167 7.18 1.30 -10.43
CA ARG A 167 7.37 2.65 -9.87
C ARG A 167 7.27 2.68 -8.34
N TRP A 168 6.39 1.89 -7.76
CA TRP A 168 6.04 1.93 -6.33
C TRP A 168 6.97 1.11 -5.43
N THR A 169 8.03 0.50 -5.97
CA THR A 169 9.19 0.10 -5.17
C THR A 169 10.09 1.28 -4.86
N PHE A 170 9.95 2.36 -5.63
CA PHE A 170 10.82 3.55 -5.62
C PHE A 170 12.29 3.26 -5.93
N LEU A 171 12.63 2.01 -6.28
CA LEU A 171 14.01 1.58 -6.46
C LEU A 171 14.71 2.31 -7.62
N ALA A 172 14.03 2.51 -8.74
CA ALA A 172 14.59 3.21 -9.90
C ALA A 172 14.94 4.69 -9.62
N TYR A 173 14.32 5.28 -8.59
CA TYR A 173 14.64 6.66 -8.17
C TYR A 173 15.96 6.78 -7.40
N ALA A 174 16.63 5.67 -7.10
CA ALA A 174 17.99 5.69 -6.56
C ALA A 174 19.02 6.26 -7.55
N VAL A 175 18.74 6.17 -8.86
CA VAL A 175 19.69 6.53 -9.93
C VAL A 175 19.13 7.57 -10.91
N SER A 176 17.84 7.90 -10.85
CA SER A 176 17.20 8.88 -11.73
C SER A 176 16.03 9.57 -11.06
N ASP A 177 15.87 10.87 -11.28
CA ASP A 177 14.71 11.66 -10.80
C ASP A 177 13.46 11.46 -11.67
N HIS A 178 13.58 10.80 -12.83
CA HIS A 178 12.49 10.62 -13.80
C HIS A 178 12.59 9.28 -14.55
N PRO A 179 12.63 8.15 -13.79
CA PRO A 179 12.91 6.84 -14.39
C PRO A 179 11.78 6.32 -15.28
N PHE A 180 10.57 6.87 -15.18
CA PHE A 180 9.38 6.40 -15.90
C PHE A 180 8.83 7.42 -16.90
N SER A 181 9.51 8.56 -17.08
CA SER A 181 9.09 9.61 -18.01
C SER A 181 10.28 10.35 -18.61
N LYS A 182 10.01 11.19 -19.59
CA LYS A 182 10.99 12.18 -20.04
C LYS A 182 11.18 13.25 -18.97
N LYS A 183 12.38 13.80 -18.86
CA LYS A 183 12.70 14.89 -17.92
C LYS A 183 11.71 16.04 -18.06
N LEU A 184 11.12 16.45 -16.95
CA LEU A 184 10.23 17.61 -16.91
C LEU A 184 11.05 18.90 -16.94
N VAL A 185 10.89 19.69 -18.01
CA VAL A 185 11.47 21.04 -18.13
C VAL A 185 10.35 22.05 -17.93
N VAL A 186 10.15 22.50 -16.71
CA VAL A 186 8.99 23.31 -16.27
C VAL A 186 8.79 24.54 -17.13
N ARG A 187 9.87 25.31 -17.43
CA ARG A 187 9.79 26.54 -18.23
C ARG A 187 9.25 26.33 -19.66
N ASN A 188 9.42 25.10 -20.19
CA ASN A 188 9.01 24.75 -21.55
C ASN A 188 7.68 23.99 -21.58
N SER A 189 7.09 23.73 -20.41
CA SER A 189 5.85 22.97 -20.29
C SER A 189 4.63 23.85 -20.48
N ARG A 190 3.49 23.23 -20.81
CA ARG A 190 2.20 23.94 -20.87
C ARG A 190 1.83 24.53 -19.50
N TRP A 191 1.07 25.61 -19.51
CA TRP A 191 0.63 26.31 -18.30
C TRP A 191 0.01 25.41 -17.22
N PRO A 192 -0.83 24.39 -17.53
CA PRO A 192 -1.35 23.48 -16.50
C PRO A 192 -0.26 22.73 -15.75
N VAL A 193 0.82 22.32 -16.43
CA VAL A 193 1.97 21.65 -15.79
C VAL A 193 2.73 22.61 -14.88
N GLN A 194 3.01 23.83 -15.36
CA GLN A 194 3.69 24.86 -14.56
C GLN A 194 2.91 25.19 -13.29
N LYS A 195 1.59 25.34 -13.41
CA LYS A 195 0.69 25.56 -12.27
C LYS A 195 0.71 24.38 -11.30
N ALA A 196 0.66 23.15 -11.81
CA ALA A 196 0.72 21.94 -10.99
C ALA A 196 2.04 21.85 -10.20
N VAL A 197 3.17 22.08 -10.85
CA VAL A 197 4.49 22.11 -10.19
C VAL A 197 4.52 23.18 -9.09
N LYS A 198 4.05 24.40 -9.36
CA LYS A 198 4.01 25.49 -8.37
C LYS A 198 3.18 25.07 -7.14
N GLU A 199 2.02 24.49 -7.35
CA GLU A 199 1.12 24.05 -6.26
C GLU A 199 1.76 22.92 -5.45
N ILE A 200 2.35 21.91 -6.11
CA ILE A 200 3.06 20.82 -5.46
C ILE A 200 4.20 21.35 -4.59
N MET A 201 5.01 22.28 -5.12
CA MET A 201 6.11 22.88 -4.35
C MET A 201 5.60 23.68 -3.14
N THR A 202 4.46 24.35 -3.27
CA THR A 202 3.80 25.07 -2.16
C THR A 202 3.41 24.10 -1.05
N GLN A 203 2.80 22.94 -1.39
CA GLN A 203 2.44 21.93 -0.40
C GLN A 203 3.69 21.30 0.24
N PHE A 204 4.68 20.96 -0.57
CA PHE A 204 5.93 20.37 -0.12
C PHE A 204 6.69 21.30 0.86
N ASN A 205 6.86 22.59 0.52
CA ASN A 205 7.55 23.57 1.35
C ASN A 205 6.79 23.83 2.67
N ALA A 206 5.46 23.67 2.66
CA ALA A 206 4.64 23.73 3.87
C ALA A 206 4.62 22.43 4.68
N GLY A 207 5.40 21.42 4.30
CA GLY A 207 5.45 20.10 4.98
C GLY A 207 4.15 19.30 4.89
N ARG A 208 3.30 19.58 3.89
CA ARG A 208 2.00 18.94 3.70
C ARG A 208 2.05 17.86 2.62
N HIS A 209 1.22 16.83 2.76
CA HIS A 209 0.97 15.84 1.71
C HIS A 209 0.06 16.40 0.61
N LEU A 210 -0.11 15.64 -0.46
CA LEU A 210 -0.99 15.95 -1.58
C LEU A 210 -2.30 15.15 -1.46
N PRO A 211 -3.43 15.76 -1.07
CA PRO A 211 -4.71 15.07 -0.94
C PRO A 211 -5.32 14.72 -2.31
N TYR A 212 -6.23 13.72 -2.35
CA TYR A 212 -6.91 13.30 -3.58
C TYR A 212 -7.55 14.44 -4.35
N ALA A 213 -8.27 15.32 -3.67
CA ALA A 213 -8.93 16.45 -4.32
C ALA A 213 -7.96 17.37 -5.06
N LEU A 214 -6.77 17.59 -4.49
CA LEU A 214 -5.74 18.39 -5.13
C LEU A 214 -5.16 17.63 -6.34
N LEU A 215 -4.75 16.38 -6.17
CA LEU A 215 -4.17 15.60 -7.25
C LEU A 215 -5.14 15.43 -8.43
N LYS A 216 -6.41 15.11 -8.19
CA LYS A 216 -7.43 15.04 -9.26
C LYS A 216 -7.47 16.32 -10.07
N ARG A 217 -7.61 17.48 -9.40
CA ARG A 217 -7.64 18.79 -10.04
C ARG A 217 -6.38 19.09 -10.87
N LEU A 218 -5.20 18.71 -10.36
CA LEU A 218 -3.93 18.95 -11.05
C LEU A 218 -3.73 18.01 -12.25
N TYR A 219 -4.21 16.77 -12.16
CA TYR A 219 -4.03 15.74 -13.20
C TYR A 219 -5.05 15.83 -14.34
N GLU A 220 -6.26 16.40 -14.06
CA GLU A 220 -7.36 16.46 -15.03
C GLU A 220 -6.95 17.10 -16.38
N PRO A 221 -6.30 18.30 -16.43
CA PRO A 221 -5.98 18.98 -17.69
C PRO A 221 -4.72 18.44 -18.38
N LEU A 222 -4.05 17.41 -17.82
CA LEU A 222 -2.77 16.92 -18.31
C LEU A 222 -2.92 15.79 -19.32
N THR A 223 -2.04 15.77 -20.31
CA THR A 223 -1.88 14.63 -21.22
C THR A 223 -1.32 13.41 -20.48
N ALA A 224 -1.33 12.23 -21.12
CA ALA A 224 -0.77 11.01 -20.54
C ALA A 224 0.72 11.17 -20.18
N ASP A 225 1.53 11.73 -21.09
CA ASP A 225 2.95 11.98 -20.86
C ASP A 225 3.20 12.98 -19.73
N GLU A 226 2.45 14.07 -19.70
CA GLU A 226 2.53 15.07 -18.62
C GLU A 226 2.16 14.49 -17.26
N LYS A 227 1.18 13.58 -17.21
CA LYS A 227 0.84 12.83 -15.99
C LYS A 227 2.00 11.98 -15.50
N GLN A 228 2.73 11.31 -16.41
CA GLN A 228 3.92 10.54 -16.04
C GLN A 228 5.04 11.44 -15.52
N GLN A 229 5.30 12.55 -16.22
CA GLN A 229 6.31 13.54 -15.82
C GLN A 229 5.99 14.16 -14.46
N LEU A 230 4.72 14.54 -14.22
CA LEU A 230 4.28 15.10 -12.94
C LEU A 230 4.36 14.06 -11.81
N THR A 231 4.07 12.78 -12.10
CA THR A 231 4.20 11.69 -11.14
C THR A 231 5.66 11.51 -10.71
N ASP A 232 6.60 11.46 -11.66
CA ASP A 232 8.03 11.38 -11.35
C ASP A 232 8.51 12.61 -10.57
N PHE A 233 8.06 13.80 -10.98
CA PHE A 233 8.37 15.04 -10.26
C PHE A 233 7.90 15.02 -8.80
N ILE A 234 6.66 14.57 -8.54
CA ILE A 234 6.13 14.45 -7.17
C ILE A 234 6.98 13.46 -6.36
N ILE A 235 7.28 12.28 -6.93
CA ILE A 235 8.04 11.26 -6.23
C ILE A 235 9.45 11.78 -5.91
N SER A 236 10.16 12.33 -6.88
CA SER A 236 11.52 12.87 -6.66
C SER A 236 11.54 14.01 -5.65
N THR A 237 10.50 14.88 -5.66
CA THR A 237 10.40 16.01 -4.73
C THR A 237 10.14 15.55 -3.28
N TYR A 238 9.24 14.60 -3.08
CA TYR A 238 8.83 14.15 -1.75
C TYR A 238 9.74 13.07 -1.16
N ASN A 239 10.49 12.35 -1.97
CA ASN A 239 11.26 11.17 -1.58
C ASN A 239 12.13 11.40 -0.33
N VAL A 240 12.04 10.45 0.59
CA VAL A 240 12.79 10.44 1.86
C VAL A 240 13.57 9.14 2.05
N ILE A 241 13.61 8.27 1.03
CA ILE A 241 14.36 7.01 1.10
C ILE A 241 15.86 7.36 1.10
N ASP A 242 16.56 6.88 2.11
CA ASP A 242 18.01 7.00 2.19
C ASP A 242 18.67 5.86 1.41
N TYR A 243 18.75 6.03 0.08
CA TYR A 243 19.41 5.06 -0.80
C TYR A 243 20.90 4.88 -0.48
N ASN A 244 21.57 5.94 -0.06
CA ASN A 244 22.99 5.84 0.31
C ASN A 244 23.21 4.93 1.52
N ALA A 245 22.29 4.97 2.49
CA ALA A 245 22.35 4.05 3.60
C ALA A 245 21.96 2.62 3.22
N ALA A 246 20.97 2.45 2.35
CA ALA A 246 20.58 1.15 1.85
C ALA A 246 21.69 0.49 1.01
N LEU A 247 22.36 1.26 0.14
CA LEU A 247 23.45 0.78 -0.70
C LEU A 247 24.70 0.35 0.06
N LYS A 248 24.89 0.76 1.32
CA LYS A 248 26.01 0.29 2.17
C LYS A 248 26.02 -1.23 2.37
N TYR A 249 24.87 -1.89 2.20
CA TYR A 249 24.73 -3.34 2.31
C TYR A 249 24.97 -4.09 0.99
N PHE A 250 25.35 -3.37 -0.06
CA PHE A 250 25.63 -3.87 -1.40
C PHE A 250 26.91 -3.25 -1.93
N ASN A 251 27.56 -3.90 -2.92
CA ASN A 251 28.78 -3.36 -3.52
C ASN A 251 28.50 -2.20 -4.47
N SER A 252 27.33 -2.23 -5.13
CA SER A 252 26.87 -1.20 -6.07
C SER A 252 25.35 -1.31 -6.23
N TYR A 253 24.76 -0.39 -7.00
CA TYR A 253 23.35 -0.46 -7.40
C TYR A 253 23.07 -1.69 -8.29
N GLU A 254 24.02 -2.06 -9.15
CA GLU A 254 23.91 -3.26 -9.99
C GLU A 254 23.95 -4.54 -9.16
N ASP A 255 24.80 -4.62 -8.12
CA ASP A 255 24.82 -5.75 -7.16
C ASP A 255 23.48 -5.86 -6.41
N LEU A 256 22.91 -4.72 -6.02
CA LEU A 256 21.57 -4.70 -5.42
C LEU A 256 20.51 -5.25 -6.38
N LEU A 257 20.49 -4.82 -7.65
CA LEU A 257 19.55 -5.31 -8.65
C LEU A 257 19.71 -6.82 -8.87
N LEU A 258 20.95 -7.30 -9.03
CA LEU A 258 21.22 -8.74 -9.16
C LEU A 258 20.71 -9.52 -7.95
N ALA A 259 20.94 -9.00 -6.74
CA ALA A 259 20.48 -9.65 -5.51
C ALA A 259 18.94 -9.70 -5.44
N VAL A 260 18.26 -8.61 -5.81
CA VAL A 260 16.78 -8.55 -5.86
C VAL A 260 16.23 -9.53 -6.89
N HIS A 261 16.83 -9.64 -8.07
CA HIS A 261 16.38 -10.55 -9.13
C HIS A 261 16.64 -12.03 -8.82
N SER A 262 17.65 -12.35 -8.02
CA SER A 262 18.04 -13.72 -7.71
C SER A 262 17.29 -14.35 -6.54
N THR A 263 16.50 -13.56 -5.79
CA THR A 263 15.85 -14.06 -4.58
C THR A 263 14.60 -14.88 -4.90
N THR A 264 14.52 -16.07 -4.31
CA THR A 264 13.40 -17.00 -4.48
C THR A 264 12.37 -16.96 -3.34
N GLY A 265 12.35 -15.93 -2.51
CA GLY A 265 11.34 -15.74 -1.47
C GLY A 265 11.41 -16.64 -0.23
N SER A 266 12.41 -17.55 -0.14
CA SER A 266 12.44 -18.61 0.87
C SER A 266 13.02 -18.22 2.24
N GLU A 267 13.64 -17.04 2.40
CA GLU A 267 14.40 -16.65 3.61
C GLU A 267 13.70 -15.58 4.48
N HIS A 268 12.37 -15.47 4.44
CA HIS A 268 11.69 -14.35 5.08
C HIS A 268 11.01 -14.71 6.39
N ASP A 269 11.17 -13.87 7.42
CA ASP A 269 10.55 -13.99 8.75
C ASP A 269 9.01 -13.86 8.70
N ILE A 270 8.46 -13.38 7.59
CA ILE A 270 7.04 -13.09 7.42
C ILE A 270 6.49 -13.98 6.31
N LYS A 271 5.68 -14.96 6.70
CA LYS A 271 4.90 -15.75 5.75
C LYS A 271 3.66 -14.96 5.35
N GLU A 272 3.60 -14.53 4.11
CA GLU A 272 2.42 -13.88 3.56
C GLU A 272 1.48 -14.90 2.92
N SER A 273 0.18 -14.80 3.22
CA SER A 273 -0.83 -15.55 2.51
C SER A 273 -1.14 -14.87 1.18
N PHE A 274 -0.75 -15.50 0.10
CA PHE A 274 -1.08 -15.06 -1.24
C PHE A 274 -2.38 -15.69 -1.72
N VAL A 275 -3.35 -14.87 -2.12
CA VAL A 275 -4.64 -15.33 -2.65
C VAL A 275 -4.67 -15.04 -4.14
N GLY A 276 -4.76 -16.11 -4.95
CA GLY A 276 -4.80 -16.00 -6.39
C GLY A 276 -3.53 -16.47 -7.09
N LYS A 277 -3.45 -16.25 -8.42
CA LYS A 277 -2.30 -16.60 -9.25
C LYS A 277 -1.32 -15.43 -9.40
N THR A 278 -1.85 -14.21 -9.41
CA THR A 278 -1.06 -12.98 -9.63
C THR A 278 -1.84 -11.75 -9.18
N ASP A 279 -1.15 -10.77 -8.59
CA ASP A 279 -1.73 -9.46 -8.26
C ASP A 279 -1.97 -8.58 -9.51
N LYS A 280 -1.43 -8.97 -10.66
CA LYS A 280 -1.69 -8.33 -11.96
C LYS A 280 -3.18 -8.34 -12.32
N ASP A 281 -3.94 -9.30 -11.78
CA ASP A 281 -5.38 -9.41 -11.97
C ASP A 281 -6.11 -8.17 -11.44
N TYR A 282 -5.63 -7.53 -10.36
CA TYR A 282 -6.23 -6.29 -9.85
C TYR A 282 -6.18 -5.15 -10.87
N SER A 283 -5.07 -4.97 -11.56
CA SER A 283 -4.97 -3.97 -12.63
C SER A 283 -5.85 -4.31 -13.84
N ALA A 284 -6.07 -5.59 -14.12
CA ALA A 284 -7.00 -6.03 -15.17
C ALA A 284 -8.45 -5.70 -14.79
N MET A 285 -8.85 -5.96 -13.55
CA MET A 285 -10.18 -5.63 -13.03
C MET A 285 -10.46 -4.13 -13.11
N VAL A 286 -9.51 -3.28 -12.70
CA VAL A 286 -9.64 -1.82 -12.84
C VAL A 286 -9.93 -1.43 -14.29
N ARG A 287 -9.13 -1.93 -15.26
CA ARG A 287 -9.32 -1.60 -16.68
C ARG A 287 -10.68 -2.04 -17.21
N ILE A 288 -11.14 -3.23 -16.81
CA ILE A 288 -12.47 -3.74 -17.21
C ILE A 288 -13.57 -2.84 -16.68
N LEU A 289 -13.55 -2.51 -15.38
CA LEU A 289 -14.59 -1.68 -14.79
C LEU A 289 -14.61 -0.26 -15.35
N LEU A 290 -13.44 0.33 -15.61
CA LEU A 290 -13.35 1.64 -16.27
C LEU A 290 -13.94 1.61 -17.69
N ARG A 291 -13.75 0.51 -18.42
CA ARG A 291 -14.28 0.35 -19.78
C ARG A 291 -15.78 0.12 -19.79
N GLU A 292 -16.28 -0.78 -18.93
CA GLU A 292 -17.67 -1.23 -18.94
C GLU A 292 -18.61 -0.23 -18.28
N LEU A 293 -18.19 0.42 -17.19
CA LEU A 293 -19.04 1.30 -16.38
C LEU A 293 -18.78 2.77 -16.63
N GLN A 294 -17.61 3.14 -17.14
CA GLN A 294 -17.17 4.52 -17.34
C GLN A 294 -17.41 5.42 -16.11
N PRO A 295 -17.06 4.97 -14.88
CA PRO A 295 -17.29 5.76 -13.68
C PRO A 295 -16.40 7.03 -13.73
N LYS A 296 -16.85 8.10 -13.07
CA LYS A 296 -16.01 9.31 -12.89
C LYS A 296 -14.73 8.99 -12.12
N ASP A 297 -14.84 8.07 -11.18
CA ASP A 297 -13.74 7.59 -10.36
C ASP A 297 -13.89 6.08 -10.09
N ILE A 298 -12.79 5.35 -10.12
CA ILE A 298 -12.79 3.91 -9.77
C ILE A 298 -13.29 3.67 -8.35
N HIS A 299 -13.08 4.64 -7.44
CA HIS A 299 -13.52 4.53 -6.05
C HIS A 299 -15.05 4.61 -5.87
N ASP A 300 -15.78 5.15 -6.84
CA ASP A 300 -17.26 5.18 -6.80
C ASP A 300 -17.83 3.75 -6.73
N ILE A 301 -17.11 2.77 -7.32
CA ILE A 301 -17.48 1.34 -7.28
C ILE A 301 -17.45 0.79 -5.85
N LEU A 302 -16.56 1.30 -5.00
CA LEU A 302 -16.46 0.86 -3.61
C LEU A 302 -17.61 1.36 -2.74
N ALA A 303 -18.28 2.42 -3.17
CA ALA A 303 -19.44 3.01 -2.49
C ALA A 303 -20.78 2.34 -2.88
N LEU A 304 -20.79 1.48 -3.92
CA LEU A 304 -21.99 0.81 -4.40
C LEU A 304 -22.60 -0.11 -3.32
N PRO A 305 -23.94 -0.31 -3.33
CA PRO A 305 -24.61 -1.34 -2.53
C PRO A 305 -24.06 -2.75 -2.78
N GLN A 306 -24.25 -3.65 -1.83
CA GLN A 306 -23.73 -5.02 -1.92
C GLN A 306 -24.29 -5.80 -3.12
N GLU A 307 -25.55 -5.56 -3.44
CA GLU A 307 -26.24 -6.18 -4.59
C GLU A 307 -25.57 -5.77 -5.91
N GLU A 308 -25.30 -4.48 -6.11
CA GLU A 308 -24.62 -3.97 -7.30
C GLU A 308 -23.19 -4.47 -7.38
N LYS A 309 -22.47 -4.52 -6.26
CA LYS A 309 -21.13 -5.12 -6.20
C LYS A 309 -21.15 -6.61 -6.57
N TYR A 310 -22.21 -7.32 -6.24
CA TYR A 310 -22.35 -8.73 -6.62
C TYR A 310 -22.54 -8.90 -8.14
N GLU A 311 -23.27 -8.01 -8.79
CA GLU A 311 -23.36 -7.98 -10.26
C GLU A 311 -21.98 -7.73 -10.89
N LEU A 312 -21.20 -6.81 -10.33
CA LEU A 312 -19.83 -6.57 -10.76
C LEU A 312 -18.91 -7.78 -10.50
N PHE A 313 -19.12 -8.49 -9.40
CA PHE A 313 -18.42 -9.74 -9.13
C PHE A 313 -18.69 -10.78 -10.23
N LEU A 314 -19.94 -10.97 -10.65
CA LEU A 314 -20.30 -11.89 -11.74
C LEU A 314 -19.70 -11.45 -13.07
N LEU A 315 -19.70 -10.15 -13.36
CA LEU A 315 -19.05 -9.58 -14.54
C LEU A 315 -17.55 -9.87 -14.56
N LEU A 316 -16.83 -9.54 -13.49
CA LEU A 316 -15.39 -9.76 -13.38
C LEU A 316 -15.03 -11.24 -13.41
N ARG A 317 -15.83 -12.11 -12.80
CA ARG A 317 -15.64 -13.57 -12.86
C ARG A 317 -15.74 -14.11 -14.30
N ARG A 318 -16.57 -13.51 -15.14
CA ARG A 318 -16.72 -13.88 -16.56
C ARG A 318 -15.57 -13.34 -17.41
N LEU A 319 -15.07 -12.14 -17.10
CA LEU A 319 -14.11 -11.40 -17.96
C LEU A 319 -12.65 -11.52 -17.50
N THR A 320 -12.37 -12.17 -16.36
CA THR A 320 -11.01 -12.33 -15.84
C THR A 320 -10.73 -13.79 -15.48
N TYR A 321 -9.43 -14.09 -15.30
CA TYR A 321 -8.97 -15.37 -14.73
C TYR A 321 -8.72 -15.28 -13.22
N ALA A 322 -9.15 -14.17 -12.59
CA ALA A 322 -8.98 -13.95 -11.16
C ALA A 322 -9.78 -14.98 -10.34
N LYS A 323 -9.23 -15.37 -9.20
CA LYS A 323 -9.95 -16.23 -8.27
C LYS A 323 -11.10 -15.47 -7.61
N THR A 324 -12.13 -16.20 -7.20
CA THR A 324 -13.28 -15.69 -6.46
C THR A 324 -12.88 -14.79 -5.30
N GLU A 325 -11.89 -15.22 -4.51
CA GLU A 325 -11.38 -14.48 -3.35
C GLU A 325 -10.67 -13.18 -3.76
N GLN A 326 -9.98 -13.15 -4.92
CA GLN A 326 -9.36 -11.92 -5.44
C GLN A 326 -10.40 -10.89 -5.87
N ILE A 327 -11.45 -11.34 -6.57
CA ILE A 327 -12.55 -10.46 -6.99
C ILE A 327 -13.28 -9.92 -5.75
N ALA A 328 -13.55 -10.76 -4.77
CA ALA A 328 -14.21 -10.34 -3.54
C ALA A 328 -13.36 -9.32 -2.75
N LYS A 329 -12.05 -9.55 -2.62
CA LYS A 329 -11.10 -8.59 -2.04
C LYS A 329 -11.09 -7.25 -2.79
N PHE A 330 -11.12 -7.32 -4.12
CA PHE A 330 -11.11 -6.15 -4.98
C PHE A 330 -12.36 -5.28 -4.80
N LEU A 331 -13.53 -5.90 -4.67
CA LEU A 331 -14.83 -5.22 -4.51
C LEU A 331 -15.19 -4.95 -3.04
N HIS A 332 -14.35 -5.34 -2.08
CA HIS A 332 -14.67 -5.30 -0.64
C HIS A 332 -15.97 -6.03 -0.31
N LEU A 333 -16.17 -7.20 -0.91
CA LEU A 333 -17.26 -8.11 -0.59
C LEU A 333 -16.85 -9.04 0.56
N ALA A 334 -17.75 -9.24 1.52
CA ALA A 334 -17.54 -10.22 2.57
C ALA A 334 -17.52 -11.63 1.97
N VAL A 335 -16.39 -12.33 2.06
CA VAL A 335 -16.30 -13.75 1.73
C VAL A 335 -16.70 -14.54 2.97
N LYS A 336 -17.83 -15.23 2.95
CA LYS A 336 -18.11 -16.25 3.97
C LYS A 336 -16.97 -17.30 3.83
N ARG A 337 -16.11 -17.39 4.82
CA ARG A 337 -15.19 -18.51 4.92
C ARG A 337 -16.01 -19.73 5.33
N ASN A 338 -16.19 -20.65 4.40
CA ASN A 338 -16.70 -21.99 4.73
C ASN A 338 -15.67 -22.73 5.57
#